data_96864f5395818d8e1f183946f81bcaa9
#
_entry.id   96864f5395818d8e1f183946f81bcaa9
#
_cell.length_a   1.000
_cell.length_b   1.000
_cell.length_c   1.000
_cell.angle_alpha   90.00
_cell.angle_beta   90.00
_cell.angle_gamma   90.00
#
_symmetry.space_group_name_H-M   'P 1'
#
loop_
_entity.id
_entity.type
_entity.pdbx_description
1 polymer ?
#
loop_
_entity_poly.entity_id
_entity_poly.type
_entity_poly.pdbx_seq_one_letter_code
_entity_poly.pdbx_strand_id
1 'polypeptide(L)'
;YIKVSSSAIKDKTDAELAEYFNNSTSVDKAEFENKTTHGSATVNKKNQTGGSVSDTEFAVMKVSSEDIFTADDINTIIKDATMKTHMASKKTDSNGQAVFDNLTIFKDGQGEFTKTNGKVVWNESSDNYITGTSTYQTYCLFEYKPSEGYTPNYTLSYFTLPVKGEYNVTYNYVDGAITMPQASGDGMNGYVVLGLSVAGLAVTMFTGYAIYYGKVRKKRRARRRK
;
A
#
# COMPACT_ATOMS: atom_id res chain seq x y z
N TYR A 1 4.40 20.33 -30.65
CA TYR A 1 3.52 21.37 -31.23
C TYR A 1 4.38 22.42 -31.91
N ILE A 2 4.29 22.58 -33.22
CA ILE A 2 4.88 23.74 -33.90
C ILE A 2 3.90 24.89 -33.64
N LYS A 3 4.32 25.86 -32.84
CA LYS A 3 3.55 27.07 -32.62
C LYS A 3 3.74 28.01 -33.82
N VAL A 4 2.93 27.78 -34.85
CA VAL A 4 2.87 28.71 -35.98
C VAL A 4 1.92 29.84 -35.60
N SER A 5 2.34 31.08 -35.75
CA SER A 5 1.44 32.23 -35.53
C SER A 5 0.25 32.11 -36.48
N SER A 6 -0.97 32.06 -35.94
CA SER A 6 -2.18 31.93 -36.75
C SER A 6 -2.33 33.05 -37.78
N SER A 7 -1.74 34.21 -37.55
CA SER A 7 -1.71 35.32 -38.49
C SER A 7 -0.82 35.06 -39.72
N ALA A 8 0.19 34.20 -39.61
CA ALA A 8 1.10 33.93 -40.73
C ALA A 8 0.54 32.91 -41.74
N ILE A 9 -0.47 32.13 -41.34
CA ILE A 9 -1.02 31.03 -42.17
C ILE A 9 -2.52 31.16 -42.43
N LYS A 10 -3.19 32.14 -41.86
CA LYS A 10 -4.67 32.22 -41.80
C LYS A 10 -5.37 32.24 -43.15
N ASP A 11 -4.73 32.76 -44.18
CA ASP A 11 -5.35 32.92 -45.50
C ASP A 11 -4.49 32.29 -46.62
N LYS A 12 -3.61 31.35 -46.30
CA LYS A 12 -2.74 30.66 -47.28
C LYS A 12 -3.37 29.38 -47.83
N THR A 13 -3.20 29.18 -49.10
CA THR A 13 -3.54 27.92 -49.78
C THR A 13 -2.52 26.84 -49.40
N ASP A 14 -2.84 25.57 -49.60
CA ASP A 14 -1.94 24.41 -49.34
C ASP A 14 -0.61 24.54 -50.08
N ALA A 15 -0.62 25.10 -51.32
CA ALA A 15 0.60 25.34 -52.09
C ALA A 15 1.48 26.44 -51.47
N GLU A 16 0.88 27.54 -51.01
CA GLU A 16 1.58 28.66 -50.31
C GLU A 16 2.09 28.21 -48.93
N LEU A 17 1.38 27.30 -48.26
CA LEU A 17 1.84 26.72 -47.02
C LEU A 17 3.05 25.80 -47.25
N ALA A 18 3.03 24.96 -48.29
CA ALA A 18 4.15 24.13 -48.67
C ALA A 18 5.40 24.95 -49.01
N GLU A 19 5.24 26.06 -49.75
CA GLU A 19 6.31 26.99 -50.09
C GLU A 19 6.81 27.73 -48.85
N TYR A 20 5.93 28.17 -47.98
CA TYR A 20 6.27 28.86 -46.70
C TYR A 20 7.12 27.93 -45.81
N PHE A 21 6.76 26.66 -45.71
CA PHE A 21 7.52 25.72 -44.92
C PHE A 21 8.83 25.27 -45.58
N ASN A 22 8.91 25.21 -46.90
CA ASN A 22 10.12 24.85 -47.62
C ASN A 22 11.14 26.00 -47.73
N ASN A 23 10.70 27.29 -47.76
CA ASN A 23 11.54 28.43 -47.95
C ASN A 23 11.86 29.18 -46.64
N SER A 24 11.27 28.83 -45.51
CA SER A 24 11.63 29.44 -44.24
C SER A 24 13.01 28.96 -43.78
N THR A 25 14.02 29.77 -44.11
CA THR A 25 15.40 29.59 -43.61
C THR A 25 15.55 29.86 -42.13
N SER A 26 14.50 30.21 -41.46
CA SER A 26 14.39 30.36 -40.00
C SER A 26 13.26 29.51 -39.44
N VAL A 27 13.21 28.24 -39.81
CA VAL A 27 12.64 27.27 -38.90
C VAL A 27 13.67 27.17 -37.79
N ASP A 28 13.48 27.90 -36.74
CA ASP A 28 14.07 27.57 -35.45
C ASP A 28 13.93 26.07 -35.32
N LYS A 29 15.05 25.38 -35.14
CA LYS A 29 15.06 23.92 -35.00
C LYS A 29 13.93 23.58 -34.07
N ALA A 30 12.86 22.95 -34.60
CA ALA A 30 11.83 22.38 -33.76
C ALA A 30 12.53 21.27 -32.99
N GLU A 31 13.02 21.58 -31.80
CA GLU A 31 13.52 20.59 -30.89
C GLU A 31 12.31 19.80 -30.43
N PHE A 32 12.13 18.63 -31.05
CA PHE A 32 11.17 17.67 -30.59
C PHE A 32 11.75 17.03 -29.32
N GLU A 33 11.43 17.60 -28.19
CA GLU A 33 11.72 16.99 -26.91
C GLU A 33 10.82 15.75 -26.79
N ASN A 34 11.37 14.57 -26.98
CA ASN A 34 10.70 13.32 -26.66
C ASN A 34 10.56 13.25 -25.15
N LYS A 35 9.41 13.68 -24.63
CA LYS A 35 9.14 13.53 -23.18
C LYS A 35 8.88 12.07 -22.85
N THR A 36 9.56 11.58 -21.84
CA THR A 36 9.28 10.27 -21.25
C THR A 36 7.82 10.24 -20.79
N THR A 37 7.06 9.26 -21.25
CA THR A 37 5.64 9.10 -20.93
C THR A 37 5.39 8.02 -19.88
N HIS A 38 6.41 7.22 -19.58
CA HIS A 38 6.34 6.10 -18.64
C HIS A 38 7.54 6.10 -17.70
N GLY A 39 7.34 5.57 -16.53
CA GLY A 39 8.37 5.34 -15.53
C GLY A 39 8.19 4.00 -14.84
N SER A 40 8.91 3.79 -13.73
CA SER A 40 8.83 2.55 -12.97
C SER A 40 8.87 2.79 -11.46
N ALA A 41 8.35 1.83 -10.71
CA ALA A 41 8.52 1.73 -9.28
C ALA A 41 9.13 0.38 -8.91
N THR A 42 10.24 0.40 -8.20
CA THR A 42 10.92 -0.78 -7.70
C THR A 42 10.67 -0.92 -6.21
N VAL A 43 10.29 -2.11 -5.79
CA VAL A 43 10.18 -2.47 -4.38
C VAL A 43 11.34 -3.36 -4.00
N ASN A 44 12.00 -3.06 -2.90
CA ASN A 44 12.96 -3.94 -2.25
C ASN A 44 12.37 -4.39 -0.91
N LYS A 45 12.12 -5.68 -0.77
CA LYS A 45 11.57 -6.28 0.44
C LYS A 45 12.66 -6.97 1.24
N LYS A 46 12.78 -6.59 2.51
CA LYS A 46 13.76 -7.13 3.45
C LYS A 46 13.08 -7.55 4.75
N ASN A 47 13.68 -8.49 5.45
CA ASN A 47 13.35 -8.79 6.83
C ASN A 47 14.11 -7.86 7.80
N GLN A 48 13.83 -7.96 9.09
CA GLN A 48 14.45 -7.14 10.14
C GLN A 48 15.97 -7.29 10.22
N THR A 49 16.54 -8.42 9.76
CA THR A 49 17.98 -8.68 9.75
C THR A 49 18.65 -8.24 8.45
N GLY A 50 17.90 -7.62 7.53
CA GLY A 50 18.38 -7.14 6.23
C GLY A 50 18.41 -8.18 5.12
N GLY A 51 17.98 -9.42 5.39
CA GLY A 51 17.87 -10.48 4.37
C GLY A 51 16.72 -10.19 3.41
N SER A 52 16.88 -10.56 2.13
CA SER A 52 15.85 -10.45 1.10
C SER A 52 14.67 -11.37 1.37
N VAL A 53 13.44 -10.91 1.08
CA VAL A 53 12.21 -11.70 1.24
C VAL A 53 11.55 -11.87 -0.12
N SER A 54 11.51 -13.11 -0.62
CA SER A 54 10.84 -13.48 -1.87
C SER A 54 9.34 -13.74 -1.66
N ASP A 55 8.61 -13.87 -2.77
CA ASP A 55 7.18 -14.25 -2.80
C ASP A 55 6.21 -13.32 -2.05
N THR A 56 6.68 -12.17 -1.59
CA THR A 56 5.80 -11.10 -1.12
C THR A 56 5.13 -10.44 -2.32
N GLU A 57 3.82 -10.39 -2.34
CA GLU A 57 3.06 -9.76 -3.42
C GLU A 57 2.77 -8.30 -3.10
N PHE A 58 3.23 -7.40 -3.96
CA PHE A 58 2.93 -5.98 -3.93
C PHE A 58 1.91 -5.64 -5.00
N ALA A 59 1.13 -4.59 -4.77
CA ALA A 59 0.24 -4.03 -5.78
C ALA A 59 0.44 -2.53 -5.92
N VAL A 60 0.23 -2.04 -7.15
CA VAL A 60 0.17 -0.63 -7.48
C VAL A 60 -1.17 -0.33 -8.13
N MET A 61 -1.76 0.81 -7.77
CA MET A 61 -3.02 1.27 -8.35
C MET A 61 -2.96 2.76 -8.65
N LYS A 62 -3.66 3.19 -9.71
CA LYS A 62 -3.88 4.61 -10.03
C LYS A 62 -4.88 5.19 -9.04
N VAL A 63 -4.58 6.37 -8.50
CA VAL A 63 -5.41 7.06 -7.51
C VAL A 63 -5.58 8.53 -7.87
N SER A 64 -6.70 9.12 -7.46
CA SER A 64 -7.04 10.51 -7.80
C SER A 64 -6.14 11.54 -7.08
N SER A 65 -5.65 11.21 -5.89
CA SER A 65 -4.75 12.05 -5.09
C SER A 65 -3.99 11.22 -4.06
N GLU A 66 -2.99 11.83 -3.42
CA GLU A 66 -2.25 11.22 -2.32
C GLU A 66 -3.11 11.12 -1.04
N ASP A 67 -2.77 10.19 -0.17
CA ASP A 67 -3.30 10.01 1.20
C ASP A 67 -4.82 9.88 1.34
N ILE A 68 -5.52 9.52 0.27
CA ILE A 68 -7.00 9.38 0.31
C ILE A 68 -7.48 8.04 0.89
N PHE A 69 -6.63 7.00 0.90
CA PHE A 69 -7.00 5.65 1.32
C PHE A 69 -6.41 5.29 2.67
N THR A 70 -7.18 4.49 3.41
CA THR A 70 -6.77 3.82 4.65
C THR A 70 -6.49 2.33 4.35
N ALA A 71 -5.90 1.61 5.29
CA ALA A 71 -5.73 0.16 5.19
C ALA A 71 -7.07 -0.58 5.00
N ASP A 72 -8.16 -0.09 5.62
CA ASP A 72 -9.50 -0.68 5.47
C ASP A 72 -10.07 -0.46 4.07
N ASP A 73 -9.78 0.68 3.45
CA ASP A 73 -10.14 0.93 2.05
C ASP A 73 -9.43 -0.06 1.11
N ILE A 74 -8.13 -0.29 1.34
CA ILE A 74 -7.35 -1.27 0.58
C ILE A 74 -7.93 -2.68 0.76
N ASN A 75 -8.28 -3.06 1.98
CA ASN A 75 -8.95 -4.34 2.25
C ASN A 75 -10.28 -4.47 1.51
N THR A 76 -11.01 -3.38 1.35
CA THR A 76 -12.26 -3.34 0.58
C THR A 76 -11.99 -3.59 -0.90
N ILE A 77 -10.99 -2.91 -1.49
CA ILE A 77 -10.57 -3.09 -2.88
C ILE A 77 -10.12 -4.53 -3.14
N ILE A 78 -9.31 -5.10 -2.24
CA ILE A 78 -8.77 -6.46 -2.38
C ILE A 78 -9.88 -7.53 -2.36
N LYS A 79 -10.93 -7.32 -1.58
CA LYS A 79 -12.07 -8.26 -1.46
C LYS A 79 -13.04 -8.15 -2.63
N ASP A 80 -13.10 -7.02 -3.31
CA ASP A 80 -13.97 -6.81 -4.47
C ASP A 80 -13.28 -7.31 -5.74
N ALA A 81 -13.89 -8.34 -6.35
CA ALA A 81 -13.33 -8.99 -7.55
C ALA A 81 -13.20 -8.03 -8.74
N THR A 82 -14.12 -7.06 -8.87
CA THR A 82 -14.11 -6.08 -9.96
C THR A 82 -13.04 -5.03 -9.72
N MET A 83 -13.00 -4.43 -8.52
CA MET A 83 -11.99 -3.42 -8.17
C MET A 83 -10.57 -3.98 -8.28
N LYS A 84 -10.39 -5.22 -7.88
CA LYS A 84 -9.09 -5.91 -7.96
C LYS A 84 -8.50 -5.96 -9.37
N THR A 85 -9.33 -5.98 -10.42
CA THR A 85 -8.85 -6.00 -11.81
C THR A 85 -8.17 -4.71 -12.25
N HIS A 86 -8.37 -3.61 -11.51
CA HIS A 86 -7.78 -2.30 -11.78
C HIS A 86 -6.45 -2.06 -11.04
N MET A 87 -5.89 -3.09 -10.43
CA MET A 87 -4.56 -3.06 -9.81
C MET A 87 -3.58 -3.90 -10.60
N ALA A 88 -2.33 -3.46 -10.66
CA ALA A 88 -1.24 -4.32 -11.10
C ALA A 88 -0.56 -4.93 -9.88
N SER A 89 -0.36 -6.25 -9.86
CA SER A 89 0.38 -6.91 -8.78
C SER A 89 1.60 -7.67 -9.29
N LYS A 90 2.66 -7.70 -8.47
CA LYS A 90 3.90 -8.45 -8.74
C LYS A 90 4.46 -9.03 -7.45
N LYS A 91 5.04 -10.21 -7.55
CA LYS A 91 5.76 -10.87 -6.45
C LYS A 91 7.22 -10.46 -6.45
N THR A 92 7.80 -10.38 -5.26
CA THR A 92 9.24 -10.21 -5.11
C THR A 92 9.97 -11.49 -5.54
N ASP A 93 11.09 -11.29 -6.22
CA ASP A 93 12.00 -12.36 -6.66
C ASP A 93 12.90 -12.85 -5.50
N SER A 94 13.87 -13.71 -5.82
CA SER A 94 14.87 -14.22 -4.86
C SER A 94 15.76 -13.15 -4.22
N ASN A 95 15.86 -11.97 -4.84
CA ASN A 95 16.56 -10.80 -4.31
C ASN A 95 15.65 -9.91 -3.46
N GLY A 96 14.39 -10.30 -3.27
CA GLY A 96 13.38 -9.50 -2.59
C GLY A 96 12.89 -8.32 -3.42
N GLN A 97 13.01 -8.37 -4.74
CA GLN A 97 12.70 -7.25 -5.63
C GLN A 97 11.44 -7.50 -6.46
N ALA A 98 10.56 -6.49 -6.54
CA ALA A 98 9.46 -6.44 -7.50
C ALA A 98 9.54 -5.12 -8.27
N VAL A 99 9.41 -5.16 -9.61
CA VAL A 99 9.51 -3.98 -10.48
C VAL A 99 8.19 -3.78 -11.22
N PHE A 100 7.57 -2.63 -11.01
CA PHE A 100 6.42 -2.15 -11.77
C PHE A 100 6.91 -1.19 -12.84
N ASP A 101 7.04 -1.68 -14.04
CA ASP A 101 7.42 -0.95 -15.24
C ASP A 101 6.19 -0.41 -15.98
N ASN A 102 6.42 0.48 -16.95
CA ASN A 102 5.37 1.08 -17.79
C ASN A 102 4.27 1.83 -17.02
N LEU A 103 4.62 2.44 -15.89
CA LEU A 103 3.72 3.34 -15.18
C LEU A 103 3.55 4.64 -15.97
N THR A 104 2.34 5.01 -16.33
CA THR A 104 2.08 6.25 -17.06
C THR A 104 2.41 7.47 -16.19
N ILE A 105 3.09 8.46 -16.75
CA ILE A 105 3.43 9.69 -16.01
C ILE A 105 2.22 10.62 -15.93
N PHE A 106 1.44 10.65 -17.00
CA PHE A 106 0.26 11.51 -17.11
C PHE A 106 -1.02 10.67 -17.01
N LYS A 107 -2.09 11.30 -16.54
CA LYS A 107 -3.43 10.68 -16.56
C LYS A 107 -3.79 10.34 -18.00
N ASP A 108 -4.13 9.08 -18.25
CA ASP A 108 -4.38 8.53 -19.56
C ASP A 108 -5.87 8.30 -19.87
N GLY A 109 -6.75 8.71 -18.97
CA GLY A 109 -8.19 8.53 -19.09
C GLY A 109 -8.68 7.10 -18.85
N GLN A 110 -7.80 6.17 -18.45
CA GLN A 110 -8.14 4.76 -18.20
C GLN A 110 -8.76 4.50 -16.84
N GLY A 111 -9.07 5.57 -16.11
CA GLY A 111 -9.68 5.48 -14.79
C GLY A 111 -8.67 5.48 -13.64
N GLU A 112 -9.21 5.71 -12.45
CA GLU A 112 -8.45 5.77 -11.19
C GLU A 112 -9.36 5.50 -9.99
N PHE A 113 -8.79 5.05 -8.90
CA PHE A 113 -9.50 4.93 -7.64
C PHE A 113 -9.65 6.30 -6.97
N THR A 114 -10.84 6.54 -6.43
CA THR A 114 -11.15 7.75 -5.66
C THR A 114 -12.11 7.41 -4.51
N LYS A 115 -12.42 8.42 -3.69
CA LYS A 115 -13.47 8.32 -2.68
C LYS A 115 -14.64 9.22 -2.99
N THR A 116 -15.84 8.65 -2.96
CA THR A 116 -17.10 9.39 -3.06
C THR A 116 -17.95 9.10 -1.83
N ASN A 117 -18.31 10.15 -1.08
CA ASN A 117 -19.04 10.01 0.19
C ASN A 117 -18.37 9.02 1.18
N GLY A 118 -17.05 9.07 1.27
CA GLY A 118 -16.25 8.20 2.14
C GLY A 118 -16.08 6.76 1.68
N LYS A 119 -16.66 6.37 0.55
CA LYS A 119 -16.55 5.02 -0.01
C LYS A 119 -15.56 5.02 -1.18
N VAL A 120 -14.78 3.96 -1.27
CA VAL A 120 -13.91 3.70 -2.41
C VAL A 120 -14.76 3.39 -3.63
N VAL A 121 -14.42 4.03 -4.75
CA VAL A 121 -15.03 3.78 -6.06
C VAL A 121 -13.95 3.79 -7.13
N TRP A 122 -14.15 2.98 -8.19
CA TRP A 122 -13.40 3.10 -9.42
C TRP A 122 -14.09 4.15 -10.30
N ASN A 123 -13.38 5.20 -10.69
CA ASN A 123 -13.84 6.21 -11.62
C ASN A 123 -13.26 5.93 -12.99
N GLU A 124 -14.09 5.50 -13.95
CA GLU A 124 -13.68 5.15 -15.31
C GLU A 124 -13.28 6.37 -16.16
N SER A 125 -13.75 7.56 -15.78
CA SER A 125 -13.41 8.83 -16.45
C SER A 125 -12.43 9.63 -15.60
N SER A 126 -11.16 9.27 -15.60
CA SER A 126 -10.15 10.22 -15.10
C SER A 126 -9.96 11.34 -16.12
N ASP A 127 -9.72 12.56 -15.62
CA ASP A 127 -9.52 13.74 -16.46
C ASP A 127 -8.53 13.47 -17.60
N ASN A 128 -8.98 13.75 -18.80
CA ASN A 128 -8.30 13.32 -20.02
C ASN A 128 -7.15 14.29 -20.36
N TYR A 129 -6.04 13.71 -20.77
CA TYR A 129 -4.86 14.31 -21.41
C TYR A 129 -5.18 15.36 -22.52
N ILE A 130 -6.40 15.40 -23.05
CA ILE A 130 -6.75 16.09 -24.33
C ILE A 130 -6.97 17.59 -24.18
N THR A 131 -7.05 18.16 -22.98
CA THR A 131 -7.38 19.58 -22.77
C THR A 131 -6.20 20.50 -22.48
N GLY A 132 -4.97 20.11 -22.82
CA GLY A 132 -3.81 21.01 -22.80
C GLY A 132 -3.11 21.23 -21.46
N THR A 133 -3.62 20.69 -20.38
CA THR A 133 -2.93 20.62 -19.08
C THR A 133 -2.73 19.16 -18.71
N SER A 134 -1.53 18.66 -19.00
CA SER A 134 -1.15 17.28 -18.61
C SER A 134 -1.12 17.19 -17.08
N THR A 135 -2.12 16.54 -16.51
CA THR A 135 -2.13 16.23 -15.07
C THR A 135 -1.34 14.96 -14.85
N TYR A 136 -0.43 14.99 -13.88
CA TYR A 136 0.36 13.81 -13.51
C TYR A 136 -0.53 12.74 -12.85
N GLN A 137 -0.21 11.47 -13.12
CA GLN A 137 -0.87 10.34 -12.50
C GLN A 137 -0.26 10.06 -11.13
N THR A 138 -1.09 10.00 -10.11
CA THR A 138 -0.70 9.56 -8.77
C THR A 138 -0.93 8.07 -8.62
N TYR A 139 -0.03 7.41 -7.91
CA TYR A 139 -0.06 5.98 -7.62
C TYR A 139 -0.07 5.72 -6.13
N CYS A 140 -0.70 4.62 -5.72
CA CYS A 140 -0.59 4.04 -4.40
C CYS A 140 0.02 2.65 -4.52
N LEU A 141 1.15 2.44 -3.85
CA LEU A 141 1.88 1.17 -3.76
C LEU A 141 1.74 0.61 -2.36
N PHE A 142 1.45 -0.68 -2.23
CA PHE A 142 1.27 -1.34 -0.94
C PHE A 142 1.56 -2.84 -1.04
N GLU A 143 1.77 -3.47 0.12
CA GLU A 143 1.87 -4.91 0.22
C GLU A 143 0.49 -5.52 0.11
N TYR A 144 0.30 -6.33 -0.93
CA TYR A 144 -0.96 -6.99 -1.24
C TYR A 144 -1.13 -8.32 -0.47
N LYS A 145 -0.02 -9.09 -0.40
CA LYS A 145 0.01 -10.37 0.30
C LYS A 145 1.42 -10.61 0.85
N PRO A 146 1.58 -10.85 2.16
CA PRO A 146 2.88 -11.15 2.75
C PRO A 146 3.38 -12.53 2.29
N SER A 147 4.69 -12.72 2.35
CA SER A 147 5.30 -14.06 2.27
C SER A 147 4.93 -14.89 3.49
N GLU A 148 5.00 -16.21 3.32
CA GLU A 148 4.78 -17.14 4.44
C GLU A 148 5.76 -16.88 5.58
N GLY A 149 5.26 -16.83 6.81
CA GLY A 149 6.05 -16.55 8.00
C GLY A 149 6.31 -15.06 8.29
N TYR A 150 5.69 -14.14 7.54
CA TYR A 150 5.81 -12.70 7.76
C TYR A 150 4.45 -12.04 8.03
N THR A 151 4.47 -10.98 8.83
CA THR A 151 3.29 -10.14 9.06
C THR A 151 3.08 -9.17 7.90
N PRO A 152 1.82 -8.88 7.49
CA PRO A 152 1.57 -7.86 6.47
C PRO A 152 2.11 -6.50 6.88
N ASN A 153 2.72 -5.79 5.94
CA ASN A 153 3.06 -4.38 6.11
C ASN A 153 1.96 -3.52 5.48
N TYR A 154 1.18 -2.86 6.31
CA TYR A 154 0.05 -2.03 5.87
C TYR A 154 0.45 -0.59 5.47
N THR A 155 1.73 -0.33 5.27
CA THR A 155 2.21 0.99 4.83
C THR A 155 1.76 1.24 3.40
N LEU A 156 1.07 2.35 3.18
CA LEU A 156 0.70 2.84 1.85
C LEU A 156 1.74 3.87 1.42
N SER A 157 2.31 3.68 0.24
CA SER A 157 3.27 4.61 -0.36
C SER A 157 2.66 5.28 -1.57
N TYR A 158 2.47 6.59 -1.50
CA TYR A 158 1.94 7.39 -2.60
C TYR A 158 3.10 8.05 -3.36
N PHE A 159 2.96 8.13 -4.67
CA PHE A 159 3.93 8.83 -5.51
C PHE A 159 3.31 9.30 -6.83
N THR A 160 3.91 10.36 -7.36
CA THR A 160 3.58 10.93 -8.67
C THR A 160 4.88 11.04 -9.44
N LEU A 161 4.95 10.46 -10.65
CA LEU A 161 6.17 10.53 -11.47
C LEU A 161 6.20 11.83 -12.29
N PRO A 162 7.38 12.48 -12.47
CA PRO A 162 8.67 12.11 -11.86
C PRO A 162 8.77 12.55 -10.38
N VAL A 163 9.43 11.73 -9.57
CA VAL A 163 9.78 12.10 -8.20
C VAL A 163 11.14 12.81 -8.21
N LYS A 164 11.17 14.10 -7.85
CA LYS A 164 12.40 14.94 -7.88
C LYS A 164 13.15 14.89 -9.22
N GLY A 165 12.43 14.75 -10.33
CA GLY A 165 12.99 14.64 -11.67
C GLY A 165 13.32 13.21 -12.12
N GLU A 166 13.23 12.22 -11.25
CA GLU A 166 13.49 10.81 -11.55
C GLU A 166 12.21 10.09 -11.97
N TYR A 167 12.28 9.35 -13.07
CA TYR A 167 11.17 8.54 -13.60
C TYR A 167 11.14 7.11 -13.03
N ASN A 168 12.19 6.73 -12.29
CA ASN A 168 12.31 5.43 -11.64
C ASN A 168 12.45 5.65 -10.14
N VAL A 169 11.52 5.15 -9.36
CA VAL A 169 11.51 5.30 -7.90
C VAL A 169 11.73 3.96 -7.21
N THR A 170 12.36 3.98 -6.04
CA THR A 170 12.63 2.77 -5.26
C THR A 170 12.08 2.90 -3.86
N TYR A 171 11.31 1.90 -3.43
CA TYR A 171 10.75 1.78 -2.10
C TYR A 171 11.36 0.60 -1.35
N ASN A 172 11.73 0.82 -0.10
CA ASN A 172 12.26 -0.22 0.76
C ASN A 172 11.23 -0.56 1.84
N TYR A 173 10.81 -1.82 1.86
CA TYR A 173 9.87 -2.35 2.86
C TYR A 173 10.59 -3.34 3.75
N VAL A 174 10.39 -3.21 5.06
CA VAL A 174 10.98 -4.12 6.06
C VAL A 174 9.87 -4.71 6.89
N ASP A 175 9.81 -6.04 6.92
CA ASP A 175 8.84 -6.78 7.74
C ASP A 175 9.47 -7.37 8.97
N GLY A 176 8.67 -7.39 10.05
CA GLY A 176 8.89 -8.27 11.17
C GLY A 176 8.56 -9.72 10.81
N ALA A 177 9.48 -10.65 11.10
CA ALA A 177 9.09 -12.06 11.10
C ALA A 177 7.94 -12.26 12.09
N ILE A 178 6.92 -13.06 11.72
CA ILE A 178 5.98 -13.56 12.73
C ILE A 178 6.80 -14.43 13.67
N THR A 179 7.18 -13.90 14.82
CA THR A 179 7.58 -14.75 15.93
C THR A 179 6.32 -15.47 16.38
N MET A 180 6.02 -16.61 15.77
CA MET A 180 5.12 -17.54 16.43
C MET A 180 5.71 -17.75 17.82
N PRO A 181 4.91 -17.64 18.90
CA PRO A 181 5.38 -18.12 20.20
C PRO A 181 5.83 -19.55 19.94
N GLN A 182 7.14 -19.78 20.07
CA GLN A 182 7.70 -21.10 19.82
C GLN A 182 6.93 -22.07 20.70
N ALA A 183 6.23 -23.01 20.12
CA ALA A 183 5.59 -24.09 20.86
C ALA A 183 6.62 -25.00 21.56
N SER A 184 7.91 -24.69 21.40
CA SER A 184 9.04 -25.34 22.07
C SER A 184 9.62 -24.43 23.16
N GLY A 185 9.16 -24.59 24.36
CA GLY A 185 9.95 -24.43 25.56
C GLY A 185 9.62 -23.21 26.42
N ASP A 186 9.81 -21.96 26.01
CA ASP A 186 9.75 -20.84 26.95
C ASP A 186 8.38 -20.14 27.05
N GLY A 187 7.58 -20.16 25.98
CA GLY A 187 6.23 -19.58 26.01
C GLY A 187 5.22 -20.39 26.81
N MET A 188 5.31 -21.72 26.79
CA MET A 188 4.47 -22.58 27.61
C MET A 188 4.80 -22.49 29.09
N ASN A 189 6.07 -22.28 29.44
CA ASN A 189 6.48 -22.11 30.85
C ASN A 189 5.83 -20.88 31.48
N GLY A 190 5.69 -19.78 30.77
CA GLY A 190 4.99 -18.58 31.25
C GLY A 190 3.51 -18.82 31.56
N TYR A 191 2.80 -19.51 30.68
CA TYR A 191 1.39 -19.84 30.88
C TYR A 191 1.19 -20.96 31.92
N VAL A 192 2.10 -21.95 31.97
CA VAL A 192 2.09 -22.98 33.02
C VAL A 192 2.37 -22.36 34.39
N VAL A 193 3.33 -21.48 34.52
CA VAL A 193 3.63 -20.75 35.77
C VAL A 193 2.46 -19.88 36.18
N LEU A 194 1.84 -19.13 35.24
CA LEU A 194 0.63 -18.34 35.51
C LEU A 194 -0.55 -19.23 35.92
N GLY A 195 -0.78 -20.35 35.21
CA GLY A 195 -1.84 -21.30 35.52
C GLY A 195 -1.65 -21.96 36.89
N LEU A 196 -0.44 -22.38 37.22
CA LEU A 196 -0.12 -22.96 38.53
C LEU A 196 -0.22 -21.94 39.66
N SER A 197 0.14 -20.69 39.46
CA SER A 197 0.00 -19.62 40.46
C SER A 197 -1.46 -19.29 40.74
N VAL A 198 -2.32 -19.24 39.74
CA VAL A 198 -3.77 -19.06 39.91
C VAL A 198 -4.41 -20.25 40.59
N ALA A 199 -4.05 -21.46 40.22
CA ALA A 199 -4.53 -22.68 40.89
C ALA A 199 -4.07 -22.76 42.34
N GLY A 200 -2.82 -22.40 42.63
CA GLY A 200 -2.28 -22.32 43.99
C GLY A 200 -3.01 -21.30 44.89
N LEU A 201 -3.33 -20.12 44.34
CA LEU A 201 -4.15 -19.12 45.03
C LEU A 201 -5.58 -19.59 45.31
N ALA A 202 -6.20 -20.28 44.36
CA ALA A 202 -7.54 -20.83 44.56
C ALA A 202 -7.56 -21.90 45.65
N VAL A 203 -6.57 -22.81 45.69
CA VAL A 203 -6.46 -23.83 46.73
C VAL A 203 -6.24 -23.20 48.09
N THR A 204 -5.37 -22.21 48.22
CA THR A 204 -5.12 -21.50 49.49
C THR A 204 -6.34 -20.73 49.99
N MET A 205 -7.08 -20.08 49.13
CA MET A 205 -8.35 -19.42 49.49
C MET A 205 -9.43 -20.43 49.93
N PHE A 206 -9.54 -21.55 49.25
CA PHE A 206 -10.50 -22.61 49.59
C PHE A 206 -10.20 -23.27 50.92
N THR A 207 -8.93 -23.60 51.18
CA THR A 207 -8.48 -24.16 52.48
C THR A 207 -8.67 -23.15 53.61
N GLY A 208 -8.29 -21.87 53.40
CA GLY A 208 -8.53 -20.80 54.39
C GLY A 208 -10.01 -20.64 54.71
N TYR A 209 -10.88 -20.67 53.71
CA TYR A 209 -12.34 -20.58 53.90
C TYR A 209 -12.89 -21.80 54.65
N ALA A 210 -12.45 -23.04 54.33
CA ALA A 210 -12.87 -24.26 54.98
C ALA A 210 -12.48 -24.27 56.47
N ILE A 211 -11.23 -23.82 56.82
CA ILE A 211 -10.77 -23.69 58.19
C ILE A 211 -11.57 -22.65 58.97
N TYR A 212 -11.81 -21.48 58.37
CA TYR A 212 -12.63 -20.44 58.95
C TYR A 212 -14.05 -20.92 59.26
N TYR A 213 -14.69 -21.54 58.29
CA TYR A 213 -16.07 -22.05 58.43
C TYR A 213 -16.15 -23.17 59.48
N GLY A 214 -15.13 -24.03 59.57
CA GLY A 214 -15.02 -25.06 60.58
C GLY A 214 -14.92 -24.48 62.03
N LYS A 215 -14.11 -23.41 62.21
CA LYS A 215 -14.01 -22.68 63.47
C LYS A 215 -15.32 -21.97 63.88
N VAL A 216 -16.00 -21.35 62.94
CA VAL A 216 -17.30 -20.69 63.14
C VAL A 216 -18.38 -21.71 63.54
N ARG A 217 -18.43 -22.88 62.90
CA ARG A 217 -19.36 -23.97 63.23
C ARG A 217 -19.11 -24.51 64.62
N LYS A 218 -17.87 -24.73 65.00
CA LYS A 218 -17.49 -25.19 66.36
C LYS A 218 -17.91 -24.16 67.42
N LYS A 219 -17.71 -22.85 67.23
CA LYS A 219 -18.17 -21.82 68.12
C LYS A 219 -19.69 -21.79 68.28
N ARG A 220 -20.44 -21.93 67.20
CA ARG A 220 -21.93 -21.99 67.24
C ARG A 220 -22.46 -23.20 67.96
N ARG A 221 -21.80 -24.38 67.83
CA ARG A 221 -22.20 -25.61 68.57
C ARG A 221 -21.88 -25.47 70.04
N ALA A 222 -20.76 -24.85 70.44
CA ALA A 222 -20.45 -24.64 71.82
C ALA A 222 -21.41 -23.65 72.53
N ARG A 223 -21.94 -22.66 71.82
CA ARG A 223 -22.96 -21.71 72.35
C ARG A 223 -24.37 -22.32 72.51
N ARG A 224 -24.69 -23.41 71.84
CA ARG A 224 -25.98 -24.13 71.93
C ARG A 224 -26.00 -25.20 73.02
N ARG A 225 -24.84 -25.49 73.66
CA ARG A 225 -24.70 -26.43 74.72
C ARG A 225 -24.59 -25.82 76.15
N LYS A 226 -24.61 -24.48 76.18
CA LYS A 226 -24.81 -23.70 77.43
C LYS A 226 -26.23 -23.16 77.44
#